data_cf99e7c7359fcf6010b276979743799c
#
_entry.id   cf99e7c7359fcf6010b276979743799c
#
_cell.length_a   1.000
_cell.length_b   1.000
_cell.length_c   1.000
_cell.angle_alpha   90.00
_cell.angle_beta   90.00
_cell.angle_gamma   90.00
#
_symmetry.space_group_name_H-M   'P 1'
#
loop_
_entity.id
_entity.type
_entity.pdbx_description
1 polymer ?
#
loop_
_entity_poly.entity_id
_entity_poly.type
_entity_poly.pdbx_seq_one_letter_code
_entity_poly.pdbx_strand_id
1 'polypeptide(L)'
;MSETENSNQRQDEGERSTPRLLGTGNWGTATVMGVLAGILYGGSKEAAASVSKDAEVMLKLGSTTDKREQYQLMRDAMEKRFIQVARGSIVGGVRLGIFTATFYGLLNLLADSRGVHDAFNVAGAGSATAAMFGLILPGSLKWRARNVLLGSTLGAGICFPLGWLHIKLVEKANEQILRSDRTGETNISAVGAAIERLERSLKK
;
A
#
# COMPACT_ATOMS: atom_id res chain seq x y z
N MET A 1 -7.47 -6.36 -45.62
CA MET A 1 -8.07 -6.10 -44.30
C MET A 1 -7.44 -6.95 -43.18
N SER A 2 -6.24 -7.50 -43.43
CA SER A 2 -5.53 -8.45 -42.53
C SER A 2 -4.18 -7.93 -41.99
N GLU A 3 -3.71 -6.76 -42.41
CA GLU A 3 -2.41 -6.21 -41.95
C GLU A 3 -2.52 -5.28 -40.74
N THR A 4 -3.68 -4.70 -40.49
CA THR A 4 -3.93 -3.79 -39.33
C THR A 4 -4.20 -4.55 -38.03
N GLU A 5 -4.62 -5.81 -38.09
CA GLU A 5 -4.89 -6.64 -36.91
C GLU A 5 -3.61 -7.21 -36.28
N ASN A 6 -2.59 -7.43 -37.13
CA ASN A 6 -1.30 -8.01 -36.71
C ASN A 6 -0.34 -6.96 -36.06
N SER A 7 -0.54 -5.67 -36.31
CA SER A 7 0.24 -4.61 -35.69
C SER A 7 -0.24 -4.31 -34.26
N ASN A 8 -1.53 -4.45 -33.96
CA ASN A 8 -2.07 -4.26 -32.61
C ASN A 8 -1.72 -5.41 -31.65
N GLN A 9 -1.62 -6.66 -32.15
CA GLN A 9 -1.19 -7.79 -31.32
C GLN A 9 0.29 -7.71 -30.93
N ARG A 10 1.17 -7.20 -31.82
CA ARG A 10 2.60 -7.04 -31.52
C ARG A 10 2.89 -5.90 -30.53
N GLN A 11 2.03 -4.90 -30.43
CA GLN A 11 2.15 -3.85 -29.41
C GLN A 11 1.73 -4.33 -28.03
N ASP A 12 0.76 -5.27 -27.95
CA ASP A 12 0.28 -5.81 -26.68
C ASP A 12 1.22 -6.87 -26.07
N GLU A 13 2.00 -7.58 -26.90
CA GLU A 13 3.00 -8.55 -26.43
C GLU A 13 4.32 -7.91 -25.95
N GLY A 14 4.68 -6.74 -26.49
CA GLY A 14 5.85 -5.97 -26.06
C GLY A 14 5.68 -5.29 -24.68
N GLU A 15 4.44 -5.11 -24.23
CA GLU A 15 4.13 -4.42 -22.97
C GLU A 15 4.09 -5.37 -21.76
N ARG A 16 4.14 -6.68 -21.98
CA ARG A 16 4.07 -7.71 -20.92
C ARG A 16 5.40 -8.05 -20.25
N SER A 17 6.54 -7.58 -20.75
CA SER A 17 7.85 -8.07 -20.29
C SER A 17 8.72 -7.07 -19.54
N THR A 18 8.24 -5.88 -19.24
CA THR A 18 8.93 -5.03 -18.27
C THR A 18 8.21 -5.11 -16.93
N PRO A 19 8.87 -5.58 -15.84
CA PRO A 19 8.30 -5.41 -14.53
C PRO A 19 8.15 -3.91 -14.30
N ARG A 20 6.93 -3.39 -14.37
CA ARG A 20 6.58 -2.00 -14.02
C ARG A 20 6.90 -1.80 -12.55
N LEU A 21 8.15 -1.42 -12.31
CA LEU A 21 8.65 -0.97 -11.03
C LEU A 21 7.79 0.21 -10.55
N LEU A 22 7.18 0.05 -9.42
CA LEU A 22 6.72 1.04 -8.44
C LEU A 22 6.54 2.51 -8.89
N GLY A 23 5.88 2.79 -9.92
CA GLY A 23 5.70 4.21 -10.26
C GLY A 23 4.45 4.48 -11.07
N THR A 24 4.22 3.75 -12.13
CA THR A 24 3.27 4.17 -13.15
C THR A 24 1.99 3.35 -13.27
N GLY A 25 1.90 2.17 -12.63
CA GLY A 25 0.77 1.26 -12.87
C GLY A 25 -0.26 1.14 -11.75
N ASN A 26 0.12 1.31 -10.49
CA ASN A 26 -0.69 0.84 -9.36
C ASN A 26 -0.89 1.85 -8.21
N TRP A 27 -0.80 3.18 -8.49
CA TRP A 27 -1.09 4.19 -7.47
C TRP A 27 -2.52 4.05 -6.91
N GLY A 28 -3.47 3.65 -7.74
CA GLY A 28 -4.85 3.40 -7.33
C GLY A 28 -4.96 2.22 -6.36
N THR A 29 -4.34 1.08 -6.68
CA THR A 29 -4.31 -0.09 -5.78
C THR A 29 -3.61 0.21 -4.46
N ALA A 30 -2.49 0.93 -4.50
CA ALA A 30 -1.78 1.37 -3.30
C ALA A 30 -2.65 2.30 -2.43
N THR A 31 -3.39 3.23 -3.05
CA THR A 31 -4.32 4.12 -2.34
C THR A 31 -5.46 3.33 -1.69
N VAL A 32 -6.06 2.37 -2.40
CA VAL A 32 -7.10 1.50 -1.85
C VAL A 32 -6.58 0.70 -0.65
N MET A 33 -5.38 0.13 -0.75
CA MET A 33 -4.74 -0.57 0.37
C MET A 33 -4.46 0.36 1.55
N GLY A 34 -4.06 1.60 1.28
CA GLY A 34 -3.90 2.64 2.31
C GLY A 34 -5.21 2.96 3.02
N VAL A 35 -6.32 3.09 2.27
CA VAL A 35 -7.66 3.30 2.84
C VAL A 35 -8.07 2.12 3.72
N LEU A 36 -7.92 0.88 3.23
CA LEU A 36 -8.25 -0.33 3.99
C LEU A 36 -7.43 -0.43 5.29
N ALA A 37 -6.13 -0.21 5.21
CA ALA A 37 -5.27 -0.17 6.39
C ALA A 37 -5.69 0.93 7.37
N GLY A 38 -6.10 2.09 6.85
CA GLY A 38 -6.61 3.21 7.65
C GLY A 38 -7.92 2.91 8.36
N ILE A 39 -8.84 2.20 7.69
CA ILE A 39 -10.10 1.75 8.28
C ILE A 39 -9.83 0.80 9.44
N LEU A 40 -8.97 -0.20 9.22
CA LEU A 40 -8.61 -1.18 10.23
C LEU A 40 -7.90 -0.51 11.44
N TYR A 41 -6.92 0.33 11.18
CA TYR A 41 -6.19 1.03 12.24
C TYR A 41 -7.09 2.01 13.02
N GLY A 42 -7.90 2.82 12.31
CA GLY A 42 -8.82 3.77 12.93
C GLY A 42 -9.89 3.08 13.77
N GLY A 43 -10.47 1.99 13.24
CA GLY A 43 -11.46 1.18 13.93
C GLY A 43 -10.89 0.48 15.17
N SER A 44 -9.72 -0.14 15.05
CA SER A 44 -9.07 -0.84 16.17
C SER A 44 -8.68 0.11 17.30
N LYS A 45 -8.19 1.30 16.96
CA LYS A 45 -7.84 2.34 17.93
C LYS A 45 -9.06 2.81 18.72
N GLU A 46 -10.17 3.09 18.05
CA GLU A 46 -11.41 3.50 18.72
C GLU A 46 -12.05 2.35 19.51
N ALA A 47 -11.98 1.11 18.98
CA ALA A 47 -12.42 -0.07 19.71
C ALA A 47 -11.63 -0.25 21.02
N ALA A 48 -10.31 -0.10 20.98
CA ALA A 48 -9.46 -0.17 22.18
C ALA A 48 -9.78 0.97 23.17
N ALA A 49 -10.02 2.19 22.68
CA ALA A 49 -10.39 3.33 23.51
C ALA A 49 -11.80 3.19 24.14
N SER A 50 -12.68 2.38 23.53
CA SER A 50 -14.01 2.12 24.08
C SER A 50 -14.01 1.17 25.28
N VAL A 51 -12.98 0.32 25.41
CA VAL A 51 -12.89 -0.66 26.52
C VAL A 51 -12.89 0.02 27.89
N SER A 52 -12.21 1.15 28.03
CA SER A 52 -12.21 1.91 29.30
C SER A 52 -13.58 2.51 29.64
N LYS A 53 -14.37 2.89 28.62
CA LYS A 53 -15.74 3.40 28.81
C LYS A 53 -16.73 2.28 29.11
N ASP A 54 -16.49 1.08 28.58
CA ASP A 54 -17.30 -0.10 28.87
C ASP A 54 -17.22 -0.49 30.36
N ALA A 55 -16.05 -0.30 31.00
CA ALA A 55 -15.90 -0.53 32.45
C ALA A 55 -16.80 0.42 33.27
N GLU A 56 -16.95 1.68 32.88
CA GLU A 56 -17.85 2.63 33.54
C GLU A 56 -19.32 2.26 33.35
N VAL A 57 -19.70 1.76 32.18
CA VAL A 57 -21.06 1.28 31.89
C VAL A 57 -21.36 0.04 32.71
N MET A 58 -20.41 -0.90 32.84
CA MET A 58 -20.56 -2.08 33.68
C MET A 58 -20.77 -1.76 35.16
N LEU A 59 -20.08 -0.74 35.68
CA LEU A 59 -20.29 -0.26 37.04
C LEU A 59 -21.73 0.33 37.24
N LYS A 60 -22.23 1.09 36.27
CA LYS A 60 -23.60 1.61 36.27
C LYS A 60 -24.64 0.50 36.15
N LEU A 61 -24.40 -0.53 35.32
CA LEU A 61 -25.27 -1.71 35.22
C LEU A 61 -25.38 -2.47 36.53
N GLY A 62 -24.26 -2.64 37.26
CA GLY A 62 -24.26 -3.29 38.57
C GLY A 62 -25.00 -2.56 39.68
N SER A 63 -25.20 -1.24 39.56
CA SER A 63 -25.93 -0.41 40.52
C SER A 63 -27.43 -0.30 40.25
N THR A 64 -27.90 -0.71 39.07
CA THR A 64 -29.32 -0.57 38.65
C THR A 64 -30.08 -1.85 38.88
N THR A 65 -31.16 -1.84 39.64
CA THR A 65 -31.98 -3.00 40.01
C THR A 65 -33.04 -3.32 38.96
N ASP A 66 -33.40 -2.39 38.09
CA ASP A 66 -34.46 -2.56 37.09
C ASP A 66 -33.92 -3.17 35.79
N LYS A 67 -34.42 -4.35 35.40
CA LYS A 67 -34.02 -5.08 34.18
C LYS A 67 -34.29 -4.32 32.90
N ARG A 68 -35.30 -3.43 32.86
CA ARG A 68 -35.61 -2.63 31.67
C ARG A 68 -34.57 -1.54 31.46
N GLU A 69 -34.17 -0.86 32.54
CA GLU A 69 -33.11 0.13 32.47
C GLU A 69 -31.76 -0.47 32.12
N GLN A 70 -31.44 -1.65 32.65
CA GLN A 70 -30.22 -2.38 32.28
C GLN A 70 -30.18 -2.69 30.77
N TYR A 71 -31.29 -3.13 30.21
CA TYR A 71 -31.37 -3.42 28.76
C TYR A 71 -31.20 -2.17 27.90
N GLN A 72 -31.82 -1.05 28.30
CA GLN A 72 -31.69 0.24 27.61
C GLN A 72 -30.27 0.77 27.69
N LEU A 73 -29.64 0.75 28.86
CA LEU A 73 -28.26 1.20 29.04
C LEU A 73 -27.27 0.37 28.21
N MET A 74 -27.47 -0.95 28.11
CA MET A 74 -26.62 -1.82 27.34
C MET A 74 -26.79 -1.57 25.83
N ARG A 75 -28.02 -1.36 25.36
CA ARG A 75 -28.31 -1.02 23.96
C ARG A 75 -27.68 0.31 23.58
N ASP A 76 -27.86 1.34 24.39
CA ASP A 76 -27.30 2.67 24.16
C ASP A 76 -25.75 2.67 24.15
N ALA A 77 -25.15 1.84 25.04
CA ALA A 77 -23.71 1.70 25.08
C ALA A 77 -23.17 1.05 23.78
N MET A 78 -23.84 -0.02 23.30
CA MET A 78 -23.47 -0.70 22.07
C MET A 78 -23.63 0.23 20.84
N GLU A 79 -24.74 0.98 20.78
CA GLU A 79 -24.97 1.92 19.69
C GLU A 79 -23.92 3.03 19.65
N LYS A 80 -23.61 3.65 20.79
CA LYS A 80 -22.55 4.65 20.90
C LYS A 80 -21.18 4.10 20.51
N ARG A 81 -20.87 2.88 20.93
CA ARG A 81 -19.62 2.19 20.57
C ARG A 81 -19.53 1.97 19.06
N PHE A 82 -20.60 1.47 18.45
CA PHE A 82 -20.64 1.24 17.01
C PHE A 82 -20.40 2.53 16.22
N ILE A 83 -21.09 3.62 16.60
CA ILE A 83 -20.94 4.93 15.97
C ILE A 83 -19.50 5.46 16.12
N GLN A 84 -18.88 5.32 17.30
CA GLN A 84 -17.50 5.76 17.53
C GLN A 84 -16.50 4.96 16.70
N VAL A 85 -16.62 3.63 16.66
CA VAL A 85 -15.74 2.76 15.86
C VAL A 85 -15.92 3.06 14.36
N ALA A 86 -17.15 3.17 13.88
CA ALA A 86 -17.43 3.50 12.49
C ALA A 86 -16.83 4.86 12.08
N ARG A 87 -17.01 5.88 12.92
CA ARG A 87 -16.42 7.21 12.72
C ARG A 87 -14.89 7.13 12.71
N GLY A 88 -14.29 6.42 13.64
CA GLY A 88 -12.84 6.22 13.72
C GLY A 88 -12.29 5.52 12.50
N SER A 89 -12.99 4.49 12.01
CA SER A 89 -12.65 3.76 10.78
C SER A 89 -12.67 4.68 9.56
N ILE A 90 -13.73 5.45 9.38
CA ILE A 90 -13.85 6.40 8.25
C ILE A 90 -12.75 7.46 8.29
N VAL A 91 -12.55 8.08 9.43
CA VAL A 91 -11.51 9.12 9.59
C VAL A 91 -10.11 8.54 9.37
N GLY A 92 -9.84 7.34 9.89
CA GLY A 92 -8.59 6.62 9.68
C GLY A 92 -8.36 6.27 8.21
N GLY A 93 -9.39 5.74 7.53
CA GLY A 93 -9.36 5.42 6.11
C GLY A 93 -9.08 6.63 5.23
N VAL A 94 -9.80 7.73 5.45
CA VAL A 94 -9.61 8.98 4.71
C VAL A 94 -8.20 9.54 4.92
N ARG A 95 -7.71 9.58 6.17
CA ARG A 95 -6.36 10.09 6.47
C ARG A 95 -5.26 9.29 5.80
N LEU A 96 -5.28 7.96 5.95
CA LEU A 96 -4.26 7.12 5.32
C LEU A 96 -4.42 7.05 3.81
N GLY A 97 -5.65 7.09 3.28
CA GLY A 97 -5.91 7.17 1.86
C GLY A 97 -5.31 8.42 1.22
N ILE A 98 -5.57 9.60 1.80
CA ILE A 98 -4.99 10.87 1.32
C ILE A 98 -3.46 10.84 1.44
N PHE A 99 -2.92 10.32 2.54
CA PHE A 99 -1.47 10.18 2.73
C PHE A 99 -0.85 9.33 1.62
N THR A 100 -1.43 8.16 1.37
CA THR A 100 -0.92 7.22 0.36
C THR A 100 -1.05 7.80 -1.04
N ALA A 101 -2.20 8.42 -1.38
CA ALA A 101 -2.41 9.07 -2.66
C ALA A 101 -1.42 10.20 -2.92
N THR A 102 -1.17 11.05 -1.91
CA THR A 102 -0.20 12.16 -2.00
C THR A 102 1.22 11.63 -2.16
N PHE A 103 1.59 10.60 -1.40
CA PHE A 103 2.92 9.98 -1.48
C PHE A 103 3.20 9.40 -2.86
N TYR A 104 2.29 8.58 -3.39
CA TYR A 104 2.46 7.98 -4.71
C TYR A 104 2.33 9.00 -5.85
N GLY A 105 1.47 10.02 -5.69
CA GLY A 105 1.38 11.12 -6.63
C GLY A 105 2.69 11.91 -6.74
N LEU A 106 3.30 12.25 -5.60
CA LEU A 106 4.60 12.92 -5.56
C LEU A 106 5.73 12.01 -6.07
N LEU A 107 5.70 10.73 -5.72
CA LEU A 107 6.68 9.75 -6.21
C LEU A 107 6.67 9.67 -7.74
N ASN A 108 5.48 9.58 -8.35
CA ASN A 108 5.34 9.57 -9.81
C ASN A 108 5.80 10.89 -10.43
N LEU A 109 5.40 12.02 -9.85
CA LEU A 109 5.81 13.33 -10.34
C LEU A 109 7.33 13.50 -10.30
N LEU A 110 8.00 13.05 -9.23
CA LEU A 110 9.46 13.10 -9.14
C LEU A 110 10.13 12.14 -10.14
N ALA A 111 9.55 10.95 -10.32
CA ALA A 111 10.06 9.97 -11.27
C ALA A 111 9.96 10.48 -12.71
N ASP A 112 8.82 11.07 -13.09
CA ASP A 112 8.60 11.64 -14.41
C ASP A 112 9.53 12.85 -14.67
N SER A 113 9.72 13.72 -13.67
CA SER A 113 10.56 14.91 -13.81
C SER A 113 12.06 14.59 -13.92
N ARG A 114 12.52 13.50 -13.32
CA ARG A 114 13.93 13.08 -13.30
C ARG A 114 14.27 11.95 -14.27
N GLY A 115 13.26 11.25 -14.80
CA GLY A 115 13.43 10.10 -15.69
C GLY A 115 14.13 8.88 -15.06
N VAL A 116 14.34 8.89 -13.74
CA VAL A 116 15.05 7.85 -12.99
C VAL A 116 14.24 7.44 -11.76
N HIS A 117 14.20 6.14 -11.49
CA HIS A 117 13.51 5.57 -10.32
C HIS A 117 14.53 5.23 -9.23
N ASP A 118 14.93 6.23 -8.46
CA ASP A 118 15.94 6.11 -7.41
C ASP A 118 15.33 6.13 -6.00
N ALA A 119 16.08 5.62 -5.01
CA ALA A 119 15.75 5.72 -3.58
C ALA A 119 15.56 7.18 -3.14
N PHE A 120 16.24 8.13 -3.80
CA PHE A 120 16.08 9.56 -3.55
C PHE A 120 14.69 10.09 -3.91
N ASN A 121 14.04 9.55 -4.94
CA ASN A 121 12.67 9.92 -5.29
C ASN A 121 11.69 9.46 -4.21
N VAL A 122 11.90 8.25 -3.65
CA VAL A 122 11.11 7.72 -2.53
C VAL A 122 11.29 8.58 -1.28
N ALA A 123 12.54 8.92 -0.96
CA ALA A 123 12.86 9.79 0.16
C ALA A 123 12.30 11.20 -0.01
N GLY A 124 12.39 11.77 -1.21
CA GLY A 124 11.82 13.08 -1.56
C GLY A 124 10.30 13.10 -1.46
N ALA A 125 9.62 12.10 -2.02
CA ALA A 125 8.18 11.96 -1.91
C ALA A 125 7.72 11.81 -0.46
N GLY A 126 8.42 10.98 0.34
CA GLY A 126 8.13 10.79 1.76
C GLY A 126 8.34 12.06 2.58
N SER A 127 9.44 12.76 2.34
CA SER A 127 9.74 14.05 2.97
C SER A 127 8.69 15.11 2.65
N ALA A 128 8.33 15.27 1.38
CA ALA A 128 7.34 16.26 0.95
C ALA A 128 5.93 15.93 1.47
N THR A 129 5.53 14.65 1.42
CA THR A 129 4.23 14.21 1.96
C THR A 129 4.16 14.49 3.46
N ALA A 130 5.17 14.10 4.22
CA ALA A 130 5.20 14.33 5.68
C ALA A 130 5.24 15.83 6.04
N ALA A 131 5.94 16.65 5.23
CA ALA A 131 5.94 18.10 5.38
C ALA A 131 4.55 18.71 5.16
N MET A 132 3.84 18.29 4.11
CA MET A 132 2.47 18.74 3.82
C MET A 132 1.51 18.42 4.99
N PHE A 133 1.60 17.21 5.54
CA PHE A 133 0.80 16.82 6.71
C PHE A 133 1.17 17.64 7.96
N GLY A 134 2.46 17.94 8.16
CA GLY A 134 2.93 18.84 9.22
C GLY A 134 2.36 20.26 9.11
N LEU A 135 2.12 20.73 7.88
CA LEU A 135 1.55 22.06 7.62
C LEU A 135 0.04 22.12 7.94
N ILE A 136 -0.69 21.03 7.74
CA ILE A 136 -2.15 20.93 7.94
C ILE A 136 -2.50 20.87 9.43
N LEU A 137 -1.57 20.46 10.30
CA LEU A 137 -1.86 20.41 11.74
C LEU A 137 -2.18 21.80 12.31
N PRO A 138 -3.24 21.91 13.12
CA PRO A 138 -3.60 23.16 13.76
C PRO A 138 -2.53 23.56 14.79
N GLY A 139 -2.13 24.85 14.77
CA GLY A 139 -1.12 25.37 15.70
C GLY A 139 -0.56 26.71 15.29
N SER A 140 0.28 27.30 16.14
CA SER A 140 1.00 28.57 15.83
C SER A 140 1.98 28.37 14.67
N LEU A 141 2.32 29.46 13.98
CA LEU A 141 3.21 29.41 12.81
C LEU A 141 4.57 28.75 13.14
N LYS A 142 5.13 29.06 14.31
CA LYS A 142 6.36 28.45 14.79
C LYS A 142 6.23 26.95 15.04
N TRP A 143 5.09 26.51 15.53
CA TRP A 143 4.80 25.10 15.80
C TRP A 143 4.61 24.33 14.49
N ARG A 144 3.93 24.92 13.49
CA ARG A 144 3.79 24.35 12.16
C ARG A 144 5.15 24.20 11.45
N ALA A 145 6.00 25.23 11.50
CA ALA A 145 7.35 25.16 10.92
C ALA A 145 8.17 24.03 11.55
N ARG A 146 8.12 23.88 12.88
CA ARG A 146 8.79 22.78 13.58
C ARG A 146 8.25 21.40 13.17
N ASN A 147 6.93 21.26 13.02
CA ASN A 147 6.31 20.01 12.59
C ASN A 147 6.64 19.67 11.13
N VAL A 148 6.72 20.66 10.25
CA VAL A 148 7.18 20.49 8.86
C VAL A 148 8.61 19.98 8.83
N LEU A 149 9.53 20.60 9.59
CA LEU A 149 10.92 20.17 9.67
C LEU A 149 11.04 18.75 10.23
N LEU A 150 10.37 18.46 11.35
CA LEU A 150 10.37 17.10 11.92
C LEU A 150 9.73 16.08 10.99
N GLY A 151 8.60 16.40 10.37
CA GLY A 151 7.94 15.52 9.40
C GLY A 151 8.82 15.25 8.20
N SER A 152 9.44 16.30 7.63
CA SER A 152 10.33 16.19 6.48
C SER A 152 11.56 15.30 6.79
N THR A 153 12.24 15.53 7.92
CA THR A 153 13.42 14.75 8.32
C THR A 153 13.06 13.30 8.63
N LEU A 154 11.95 13.05 9.33
CA LEU A 154 11.46 11.70 9.61
C LEU A 154 11.00 11.00 8.32
N GLY A 155 10.28 11.70 7.46
CA GLY A 155 9.84 11.17 6.17
C GLY A 155 11.02 10.75 5.30
N ALA A 156 12.05 11.59 5.16
CA ALA A 156 13.27 11.24 4.45
C ALA A 156 14.02 10.08 5.12
N GLY A 157 14.21 10.13 6.44
CA GLY A 157 14.95 9.12 7.19
C GLY A 157 14.34 7.73 7.18
N ILE A 158 13.01 7.62 7.11
CA ILE A 158 12.31 6.33 7.02
C ILE A 158 12.20 5.88 5.57
N CYS A 159 11.85 6.79 4.64
CA CYS A 159 11.62 6.43 3.25
C CYS A 159 12.92 6.13 2.48
N PHE A 160 14.05 6.70 2.88
CA PHE A 160 15.33 6.42 2.22
C PHE A 160 15.76 4.95 2.35
N PRO A 161 15.87 4.35 3.57
CA PRO A 161 16.23 2.94 3.69
C PRO A 161 15.16 2.01 3.10
N LEU A 162 13.87 2.38 3.18
CA LEU A 162 12.80 1.60 2.55
C LEU A 162 12.91 1.62 1.02
N GLY A 163 13.18 2.77 0.42
CA GLY A 163 13.41 2.90 -1.01
C GLY A 163 14.62 2.09 -1.47
N TRP A 164 15.73 2.16 -0.73
CA TRP A 164 16.93 1.39 -1.02
C TRP A 164 16.69 -0.13 -0.93
N LEU A 165 16.03 -0.58 0.15
CA LEU A 165 15.65 -1.99 0.33
C LEU A 165 14.73 -2.47 -0.79
N HIS A 166 13.76 -1.64 -1.17
CA HIS A 166 12.83 -1.96 -2.24
C HIS A 166 13.55 -2.16 -3.57
N ILE A 167 14.47 -1.26 -3.97
CA ILE A 167 15.27 -1.39 -5.18
C ILE A 167 16.08 -2.69 -5.14
N LYS A 168 16.70 -3.02 -4.02
CA LYS A 168 17.44 -4.27 -3.82
C LYS A 168 16.57 -5.52 -3.95
N LEU A 169 15.34 -5.48 -3.44
CA LEU A 169 14.40 -6.60 -3.54
C LEU A 169 13.93 -6.80 -4.98
N VAL A 170 13.66 -5.70 -5.69
CA VAL A 170 13.24 -5.75 -7.09
C VAL A 170 14.40 -6.27 -7.98
N GLU A 171 15.63 -5.81 -7.76
CA GLU A 171 16.82 -6.31 -8.45
C GLU A 171 16.96 -7.83 -8.28
N LYS A 172 16.86 -8.33 -7.03
CA LYS A 172 16.88 -9.76 -6.75
C LYS A 172 15.72 -10.53 -7.39
N ALA A 173 14.50 -9.98 -7.34
CA ALA A 173 13.35 -10.61 -7.96
C ALA A 173 13.53 -10.72 -9.48
N ASN A 174 14.07 -9.68 -10.12
CA ASN A 174 14.34 -9.69 -11.55
C ASN A 174 15.45 -10.69 -11.94
N GLU A 175 16.50 -10.81 -11.12
CA GLU A 175 17.52 -11.86 -11.31
C GLU A 175 16.94 -13.27 -11.20
N GLN A 176 16.00 -13.49 -10.28
CA GLN A 176 15.34 -14.80 -10.12
C GLN A 176 14.46 -15.14 -11.32
N ILE A 177 13.72 -14.16 -11.86
CA ILE A 177 12.89 -14.34 -13.06
C ILE A 177 13.79 -14.68 -14.25
N LEU A 178 14.87 -13.95 -14.48
CA LEU A 178 15.84 -14.21 -15.55
C LEU A 178 16.52 -15.59 -15.42
N ARG A 179 16.77 -16.05 -14.20
CA ARG A 179 17.29 -17.41 -13.97
C ARG A 179 16.25 -18.46 -14.27
N SER A 180 14.98 -18.23 -13.89
CA SER A 180 13.86 -19.13 -14.14
C SER A 180 13.61 -19.29 -15.65
N ASP A 181 13.66 -18.18 -16.40
CA ASP A 181 13.48 -18.20 -17.85
C ASP A 181 14.62 -18.95 -18.54
N ARG A 182 15.88 -18.72 -18.15
CA ARG A 182 17.02 -19.49 -18.67
C ARG A 182 16.93 -20.99 -18.37
N THR A 183 16.43 -21.34 -17.18
CA THR A 183 16.23 -22.75 -16.80
C THR A 183 15.07 -23.36 -17.57
N GLY A 184 14.02 -22.61 -17.85
CA GLY A 184 12.91 -23.01 -18.70
C GLY A 184 13.34 -23.25 -20.15
N GLU A 185 14.11 -22.32 -20.73
CA GLU A 185 14.66 -22.47 -22.09
C GLU A 185 15.61 -23.69 -22.23
N THR A 186 16.48 -23.92 -21.25
CA THR A 186 17.35 -25.09 -21.24
C THR A 186 16.59 -26.39 -21.12
N ASN A 187 15.50 -26.44 -20.34
CA ASN A 187 14.64 -27.62 -20.23
C ASN A 187 13.86 -27.89 -21.53
N ILE A 188 13.31 -26.85 -22.16
CA ILE A 188 12.59 -26.99 -23.44
C ILE A 188 13.57 -27.45 -24.55
N SER A 189 14.78 -26.92 -24.59
CA SER A 189 15.84 -27.35 -25.51
C SER A 189 16.28 -28.80 -25.26
N ALA A 190 16.40 -29.20 -23.98
CA ALA A 190 16.76 -30.59 -23.64
C ALA A 190 15.65 -31.58 -24.01
N VAL A 191 14.38 -31.21 -23.81
CA VAL A 191 13.23 -32.04 -24.23
C VAL A 191 13.14 -32.11 -25.76
N GLY A 192 13.36 -31.01 -26.47
CA GLY A 192 13.42 -30.99 -27.94
C GLY A 192 14.53 -31.93 -28.50
N ALA A 193 15.72 -31.87 -27.90
CA ALA A 193 16.82 -32.76 -28.26
C ALA A 193 16.54 -34.24 -27.94
N ALA A 194 15.81 -34.54 -26.88
CA ALA A 194 15.37 -35.88 -26.53
C ALA A 194 14.34 -36.43 -27.52
N ILE A 195 13.37 -35.61 -27.93
CA ILE A 195 12.37 -35.96 -28.93
C ILE A 195 13.03 -36.24 -30.26
N GLU A 196 13.96 -35.41 -30.70
CA GLU A 196 14.70 -35.61 -31.96
C GLU A 196 15.56 -36.91 -31.96
N ARG A 197 16.11 -37.27 -30.80
CA ARG A 197 16.82 -38.57 -30.64
C ARG A 197 15.86 -39.76 -30.75
N LEU A 198 14.68 -39.66 -30.15
CA LEU A 198 13.67 -40.71 -30.24
C LEU A 198 13.12 -40.87 -31.66
N GLU A 199 12.89 -39.78 -32.37
CA GLU A 199 12.45 -39.82 -33.78
C GLU A 199 13.50 -40.48 -34.69
N ARG A 200 14.79 -40.20 -34.48
CA ARG A 200 15.87 -40.87 -35.23
C ARG A 200 15.96 -42.36 -34.91
N SER A 201 15.65 -42.79 -33.71
CA SER A 201 15.69 -44.22 -33.34
C SER A 201 14.49 -44.99 -33.89
N LEU A 202 13.35 -44.34 -34.10
CA LEU A 202 12.13 -44.94 -34.69
C LEU A 202 12.18 -45.03 -36.23
N LYS A 203 13.08 -44.29 -36.88
CA LYS A 203 13.25 -44.24 -38.33
C LYS A 203 14.27 -45.27 -38.86
N LYS A 204 14.83 -46.08 -38.00
CA LYS A 204 15.80 -47.11 -38.28
C LYS A 204 15.18 -48.50 -38.11
#